data_640614b25fed93ec85868376fd894b38
#
_entry.id   640614b25fed93ec85868376fd894b38
#
_cell.length_a   1.000
_cell.length_b   1.000
_cell.length_c   1.000
_cell.angle_alpha   90.00
_cell.angle_beta   90.00
_cell.angle_gamma   90.00
#
_symmetry.space_group_name_H-M   'P 1'
#
loop_
_entity.id
_entity.type
_entity.pdbx_description
1 polymer ?
#
loop_
_entity_poly.entity_id
_entity_poly.type
_entity_poly.pdbx_seq_one_letter_code
_entity_poly.pdbx_strand_id
1 'polypeptide(L)'
;ASSSGPVQPPQELEVSTPAGRLSRFYQQWSIITNNQLVLDWLKGYKLPFITKPFQHTSAHSVTFANRQKRGMGIAINELLDQGAVRICSPCSNQFLSPYFLVQKANGNNRFILNLKNLNTFLQPPHFKMEDIRTVSRLIKQDWVLSTIDLKNAYFLIPVHKNFTKYLRFQFEGHLFEFVCMPFGLCTAPFVFTKLIKPILHLLRSKGFVCVNYLDDFLLLSETFEQRKSDTAFTVQLLHSLGFIINDEKSLLKPKSICKFLGFVFNTQSMRIELPFKKRQKIFVMLQNIRSAATLRIRTLAQFLGLLCSVCPAVKYGWLYTKQLERDKFLALQMHHNNYDARMSISSLSLQDFSWWSYNIWSGDNNIRRHLRS
;
A
#
# COMPACT_ATOMS: atom_id res chain seq x y z
N ALA A 1 -52.69 2.99 26.25
CA ALA A 1 -52.09 4.09 25.51
C ALA A 1 -50.63 4.25 25.93
N SER A 2 -49.70 3.67 25.21
CA SER A 2 -48.26 3.82 25.41
C SER A 2 -47.74 4.83 24.43
N SER A 3 -47.31 5.98 24.92
CA SER A 3 -46.71 7.06 24.18
C SER A 3 -45.26 6.68 23.82
N SER A 4 -45.00 6.43 22.55
CA SER A 4 -43.64 6.34 21.97
C SER A 4 -43.06 7.76 21.90
N GLY A 5 -42.09 8.06 22.75
CA GLY A 5 -41.30 9.28 22.69
C GLY A 5 -40.48 9.37 21.37
N PRO A 6 -40.13 10.57 20.94
CA PRO A 6 -39.42 10.79 19.66
C PRO A 6 -38.03 10.16 19.76
N VAL A 7 -37.70 9.36 18.74
CA VAL A 7 -36.37 8.83 18.52
C VAL A 7 -35.43 10.03 18.27
N GLN A 8 -34.50 10.25 19.17
CA GLN A 8 -33.45 11.26 19.00
C GLN A 8 -32.61 10.91 17.77
N PRO A 9 -32.30 11.87 16.90
CA PRO A 9 -31.36 11.64 15.81
C PRO A 9 -29.99 11.27 16.39
N PRO A 10 -29.21 10.41 15.72
CA PRO A 10 -27.89 10.04 16.21
C PRO A 10 -27.06 11.31 16.38
N GLN A 11 -26.49 11.51 17.55
CA GLN A 11 -25.55 12.57 17.85
C GLN A 11 -24.50 12.63 16.75
N GLU A 12 -24.26 13.82 16.20
CA GLU A 12 -23.15 14.11 15.28
C GLU A 12 -21.88 13.55 15.92
N LEU A 13 -21.35 12.49 15.31
CA LEU A 13 -20.05 11.92 15.68
C LEU A 13 -19.02 13.03 15.49
N GLU A 14 -18.53 13.59 16.61
CA GLU A 14 -17.34 14.44 16.62
C GLU A 14 -16.34 13.88 15.62
N VAL A 15 -15.77 14.75 14.79
CA VAL A 15 -14.75 14.40 13.77
C VAL A 15 -13.56 13.77 14.50
N SER A 16 -13.67 12.51 14.80
CA SER A 16 -12.67 11.78 15.56
C SER A 16 -11.44 11.56 14.68
N THR A 17 -10.28 11.95 15.22
CA THR A 17 -8.98 11.72 14.59
C THR A 17 -8.84 10.29 14.08
N PRO A 18 -8.17 10.04 12.93
CA PRO A 18 -8.03 8.71 12.36
C PRO A 18 -7.16 7.77 13.20
N ALA A 19 -6.25 8.30 14.03
CA ALA A 19 -5.32 7.49 14.79
C ALA A 19 -6.00 6.58 15.81
N GLY A 20 -5.77 5.27 15.69
CA GLY A 20 -6.32 4.26 16.58
C GLY A 20 -7.85 4.14 16.56
N ARG A 21 -8.49 4.72 15.53
CA ARG A 21 -9.95 4.83 15.43
C ARG A 21 -10.67 3.50 15.56
N LEU A 22 -10.11 2.39 15.07
CA LEU A 22 -10.75 1.07 15.11
C LEU A 22 -11.04 0.59 16.55
N SER A 23 -10.29 1.04 17.56
CA SER A 23 -10.54 0.68 18.95
C SER A 23 -11.92 1.08 19.46
N ARG A 24 -12.49 2.17 18.94
CA ARG A 24 -13.81 2.69 19.32
C ARG A 24 -14.95 1.84 18.78
N PHE A 25 -14.67 0.99 17.79
CA PHE A 25 -15.65 0.13 17.13
C PHE A 25 -15.53 -1.34 17.54
N TYR A 26 -14.88 -1.60 18.68
CA TYR A 26 -14.62 -2.96 19.18
C TYR A 26 -15.89 -3.84 19.25
N GLN A 27 -17.01 -3.26 19.67
CA GLN A 27 -18.28 -3.99 19.78
C GLN A 27 -18.77 -4.47 18.39
N GLN A 28 -18.71 -3.61 17.38
CA GLN A 28 -19.08 -3.96 16.01
C GLN A 28 -18.17 -5.05 15.43
N TRP A 29 -16.87 -4.98 15.74
CA TRP A 29 -15.91 -6.01 15.36
C TRP A 29 -16.23 -7.36 16.02
N SER A 30 -16.61 -7.39 17.29
CA SER A 30 -16.95 -8.63 18.01
C SER A 30 -18.19 -9.33 17.46
N ILE A 31 -19.05 -8.61 16.69
CA ILE A 31 -20.19 -9.21 15.99
C ILE A 31 -19.74 -9.99 14.75
N ILE A 32 -18.71 -9.51 14.02
CA ILE A 32 -18.29 -10.13 12.76
C ILE A 32 -17.12 -11.12 12.91
N THR A 33 -16.46 -11.14 14.06
CA THR A 33 -15.35 -12.07 14.30
C THR A 33 -15.18 -12.39 15.79
N ASN A 34 -14.85 -13.65 16.05
CA ASN A 34 -14.41 -14.14 17.36
C ASN A 34 -12.89 -14.37 17.41
N ASN A 35 -12.16 -13.96 16.37
CA ASN A 35 -10.71 -14.11 16.30
C ASN A 35 -10.05 -13.19 17.33
N GLN A 36 -9.56 -13.78 18.43
CA GLN A 36 -8.97 -13.05 19.55
C GLN A 36 -7.78 -12.20 19.12
N LEU A 37 -6.96 -12.68 18.18
CA LEU A 37 -5.80 -11.93 17.69
C LEU A 37 -6.22 -10.60 17.03
N VAL A 38 -7.27 -10.63 16.21
CA VAL A 38 -7.83 -9.42 15.58
C VAL A 38 -8.38 -8.48 16.63
N LEU A 39 -9.17 -9.01 17.58
CA LEU A 39 -9.78 -8.23 18.64
C LEU A 39 -8.74 -7.60 19.58
N ASP A 40 -7.63 -8.29 19.85
CA ASP A 40 -6.53 -7.75 20.67
C ASP A 40 -5.79 -6.60 19.94
N TRP A 41 -5.65 -6.67 18.62
CA TRP A 41 -5.05 -5.56 17.87
C TRP A 41 -5.90 -4.28 17.91
N LEU A 42 -7.21 -4.42 17.99
CA LEU A 42 -8.11 -3.26 18.15
C LEU A 42 -7.93 -2.57 19.51
N LYS A 43 -7.50 -3.31 20.54
CA LYS A 43 -7.19 -2.75 21.86
C LYS A 43 -5.80 -2.11 21.93
N GLY A 44 -4.92 -2.46 20.98
CA GLY A 44 -3.56 -1.94 20.87
C GLY A 44 -2.59 -2.99 20.38
N TYR A 45 -2.04 -2.74 19.17
CA TYR A 45 -1.07 -3.62 18.56
C TYR A 45 0.23 -3.68 19.37
N LYS A 46 0.63 -4.88 19.76
CA LYS A 46 1.91 -5.15 20.42
C LYS A 46 2.91 -5.61 19.38
N LEU A 47 4.05 -4.90 19.23
CA LEU A 47 5.09 -5.26 18.29
C LEU A 47 5.71 -6.61 18.69
N PRO A 48 5.69 -7.65 17.82
CA PRO A 48 6.15 -8.98 18.16
C PRO A 48 7.68 -9.08 18.01
N PHE A 49 8.41 -8.45 18.91
CA PHE A 49 9.87 -8.52 18.93
C PHE A 49 10.38 -9.92 19.20
N ILE A 50 11.33 -10.40 18.38
CA ILE A 50 12.08 -11.65 18.63
C ILE A 50 13.15 -11.46 19.71
N THR A 51 13.73 -10.25 19.78
CA THR A 51 14.64 -9.83 20.83
C THR A 51 14.31 -8.39 21.22
N LYS A 52 14.54 -8.02 22.49
CA LYS A 52 14.26 -6.66 22.96
C LYS A 52 15.06 -5.64 22.14
N PRO A 53 14.42 -4.65 21.52
CA PRO A 53 15.15 -3.64 20.74
C PRO A 53 16.11 -2.84 21.62
N PHE A 54 17.30 -2.59 21.09
CA PHE A 54 18.31 -1.74 21.72
C PHE A 54 19.00 -0.85 20.68
N GLN A 55 19.51 0.27 21.10
CA GLN A 55 20.31 1.17 20.28
C GLN A 55 21.61 1.52 21.02
N HIS A 56 22.74 1.32 20.36
CA HIS A 56 24.06 1.73 20.89
C HIS A 56 24.34 3.21 20.68
N THR A 57 23.79 3.79 19.60
CA THR A 57 23.91 5.21 19.26
C THR A 57 22.53 5.79 19.08
N SER A 58 22.29 6.97 19.66
CA SER A 58 21.08 7.74 19.33
C SER A 58 21.05 8.01 17.83
N ALA A 59 19.85 7.97 17.23
CA ALA A 59 19.72 8.36 15.83
C ALA A 59 20.34 9.76 15.64
N HIS A 60 21.32 9.88 14.73
CA HIS A 60 21.94 11.17 14.44
C HIS A 60 20.84 12.16 14.08
N SER A 61 20.89 13.32 14.69
CA SER A 61 20.05 14.46 14.30
C SER A 61 20.35 14.78 12.83
N VAL A 62 19.41 14.48 11.95
CA VAL A 62 19.58 14.77 10.52
C VAL A 62 19.55 16.29 10.38
N THR A 63 20.65 16.86 9.90
CA THR A 63 20.71 18.30 9.62
C THR A 63 19.99 18.57 8.32
N PHE A 64 18.86 19.24 8.39
CA PHE A 64 18.06 19.61 7.21
C PHE A 64 18.36 21.04 6.78
N ALA A 65 18.37 21.30 5.47
CA ALA A 65 18.33 22.67 4.95
C ALA A 65 17.01 23.37 5.36
N ASN A 66 17.00 24.69 5.49
CA ASN A 66 15.84 25.46 5.99
C ASN A 66 14.53 25.15 5.25
N ARG A 67 14.58 24.96 3.92
CA ARG A 67 13.41 24.58 3.12
C ARG A 67 12.86 23.19 3.49
N GLN A 68 13.76 22.24 3.76
CA GLN A 68 13.39 20.89 4.18
C GLN A 68 12.82 20.88 5.61
N LYS A 69 13.39 21.69 6.53
CA LYS A 69 12.88 21.85 7.88
C LYS A 69 11.44 22.35 7.89
N ARG A 70 11.12 23.38 7.08
CA ARG A 70 9.74 23.89 6.96
C ARG A 70 8.78 22.82 6.44
N GLY A 71 9.16 22.08 5.40
CA GLY A 71 8.35 20.97 4.88
C GLY A 71 8.13 19.87 5.90
N MET A 72 9.14 19.60 6.74
CA MET A 72 9.07 18.61 7.82
C MET A 72 8.12 19.07 8.93
N GLY A 73 8.20 20.32 9.37
CA GLY A 73 7.30 20.89 10.36
C GLY A 73 5.83 20.80 9.93
N ILE A 74 5.52 21.12 8.66
CA ILE A 74 4.17 20.97 8.10
C ILE A 74 3.70 19.52 8.18
N ALA A 75 4.55 18.57 7.75
CA ALA A 75 4.18 17.15 7.76
C ALA A 75 4.01 16.58 9.18
N ILE A 76 4.77 17.06 10.17
CA ILE A 76 4.62 16.68 11.58
C ILE A 76 3.33 17.26 12.16
N ASN A 77 2.98 18.52 11.84
CA ASN A 77 1.72 19.12 12.25
C ASN A 77 0.51 18.33 11.67
N GLU A 78 0.57 17.92 10.41
CA GLU A 78 -0.45 17.01 9.83
C GLU A 78 -0.61 15.70 10.63
N LEU A 79 0.49 15.14 11.14
CA LEU A 79 0.44 13.93 11.99
C LEU A 79 -0.13 14.21 13.38
N LEU A 80 0.15 15.36 13.97
CA LEU A 80 -0.43 15.81 15.24
C LEU A 80 -1.95 16.03 15.09
N ASP A 81 -2.38 16.72 14.03
CA ASP A 81 -3.81 16.97 13.73
C ASP A 81 -4.58 15.67 13.51
N GLN A 82 -3.92 14.65 12.90
CA GLN A 82 -4.49 13.32 12.73
C GLN A 82 -4.45 12.48 14.03
N GLY A 83 -3.83 12.99 15.09
CA GLY A 83 -3.60 12.25 16.34
C GLY A 83 -2.63 11.08 16.19
N ALA A 84 -1.91 10.99 15.06
CA ALA A 84 -1.02 9.86 14.77
C ALA A 84 0.25 9.87 15.61
N VAL A 85 0.71 11.05 15.99
CA VAL A 85 1.85 11.26 16.90
C VAL A 85 1.47 12.15 18.05
N ARG A 86 2.22 12.05 19.13
CA ARG A 86 2.15 12.98 20.28
C ARG A 86 3.56 13.34 20.72
N ILE A 87 3.69 14.49 21.39
CA ILE A 87 4.92 14.87 22.11
C ILE A 87 5.06 14.00 23.36
N CYS A 88 6.28 13.58 23.66
CA CYS A 88 6.55 12.70 24.78
C CYS A 88 7.88 13.08 25.47
N SER A 89 8.06 12.58 26.71
CA SER A 89 9.31 12.70 27.44
C SER A 89 10.24 11.50 27.17
N PRO A 90 11.56 11.68 27.23
CA PRO A 90 12.52 10.59 27.14
C PRO A 90 12.23 9.50 28.19
N CYS A 91 12.45 8.25 27.83
CA CYS A 91 12.35 7.14 28.75
C CYS A 91 13.41 6.05 28.46
N SER A 92 13.65 5.18 29.44
CA SER A 92 14.57 4.07 29.30
C SER A 92 14.14 3.08 28.20
N ASN A 93 15.11 2.56 27.45
CA ASN A 93 14.89 1.59 26.36
C ASN A 93 13.92 2.11 25.27
N GLN A 94 13.92 3.40 25.00
CA GLN A 94 13.25 3.96 23.83
C GLN A 94 14.05 3.66 22.57
N PHE A 95 13.39 3.73 21.40
CA PHE A 95 14.04 3.54 20.10
C PHE A 95 13.77 4.76 19.22
N LEU A 96 14.83 5.44 18.79
CA LEU A 96 14.73 6.62 17.94
C LEU A 96 15.05 6.24 16.50
N SER A 97 14.12 6.49 15.59
CA SER A 97 14.26 6.22 14.17
C SER A 97 14.50 7.51 13.39
N PRO A 98 15.36 7.48 12.36
CA PRO A 98 15.46 8.59 11.42
C PRO A 98 14.20 8.67 10.57
N TYR A 99 14.00 9.80 9.91
CA TYR A 99 12.81 10.05 9.09
C TYR A 99 13.15 10.91 7.86
N PHE A 100 12.26 10.89 6.87
CA PHE A 100 12.41 11.66 5.64
C PHE A 100 11.06 11.99 5.03
N LEU A 101 11.04 12.91 4.07
CA LEU A 101 9.85 13.25 3.30
C LEU A 101 9.86 12.56 1.94
N VAL A 102 8.71 12.06 1.54
CA VAL A 102 8.46 11.58 0.17
C VAL A 102 7.40 12.47 -0.47
N GLN A 103 7.71 13.04 -1.62
CA GLN A 103 6.75 13.85 -2.36
C GLN A 103 5.64 12.97 -2.92
N LYS A 104 4.39 13.34 -2.64
CA LYS A 104 3.19 12.73 -3.23
C LYS A 104 2.95 13.25 -4.65
N ALA A 105 2.18 12.53 -5.43
CA ALA A 105 1.83 12.92 -6.80
C ALA A 105 1.08 14.28 -6.89
N ASN A 106 0.42 14.71 -5.82
CA ASN A 106 -0.27 16.00 -5.70
C ASN A 106 0.65 17.15 -5.21
N GLY A 107 1.96 16.94 -5.14
CA GLY A 107 2.94 17.94 -4.67
C GLY A 107 3.13 18.00 -3.16
N ASN A 108 2.23 17.46 -2.37
CA ASN A 108 2.36 17.43 -0.91
C ASN A 108 3.42 16.43 -0.47
N ASN A 109 3.98 16.62 0.72
CA ASN A 109 4.95 15.71 1.31
C ASN A 109 4.26 14.66 2.20
N ARG A 110 4.84 13.46 2.22
CA ARG A 110 4.47 12.41 3.19
C ARG A 110 5.65 12.20 4.13
N PHE A 111 5.39 12.29 5.43
CA PHE A 111 6.36 11.90 6.46
C PHE A 111 6.54 10.38 6.46
N ILE A 112 7.79 9.93 6.45
CA ILE A 112 8.14 8.50 6.55
C ILE A 112 9.11 8.32 7.71
N LEU A 113 8.68 7.55 8.71
CA LEU A 113 9.57 7.07 9.77
C LEU A 113 10.39 5.88 9.21
N ASN A 114 11.71 6.00 9.21
CA ASN A 114 12.58 4.94 8.71
C ASN A 114 12.78 3.87 9.78
N LEU A 115 11.95 2.86 9.74
CA LEU A 115 11.96 1.76 10.71
C LEU A 115 12.90 0.60 10.33
N LYS A 116 13.80 0.78 9.36
CA LYS A 116 14.69 -0.29 8.88
C LYS A 116 15.44 -0.97 10.03
N ASN A 117 16.02 -0.18 10.94
CA ASN A 117 16.78 -0.72 12.08
C ASN A 117 15.85 -1.38 13.12
N LEU A 118 14.68 -0.79 13.41
CA LEU A 118 13.71 -1.43 14.31
C LEU A 118 13.17 -2.74 13.73
N ASN A 119 12.95 -2.79 12.43
CA ASN A 119 12.45 -3.97 11.74
C ASN A 119 13.40 -5.18 11.84
N THR A 120 14.70 -4.98 12.15
CA THR A 120 15.64 -6.10 12.38
C THR A 120 15.32 -6.90 13.64
N PHE A 121 14.58 -6.32 14.57
CA PHE A 121 14.11 -6.97 15.80
C PHE A 121 12.73 -7.65 15.63
N LEU A 122 12.15 -7.57 14.44
CA LEU A 122 10.84 -8.11 14.10
C LEU A 122 10.97 -9.19 13.03
N GLN A 123 10.16 -10.22 13.13
CA GLN A 123 10.04 -11.23 12.08
C GLN A 123 8.59 -11.32 11.64
N PRO A 124 8.23 -10.65 10.52
CA PRO A 124 6.86 -10.72 10.02
C PRO A 124 6.57 -12.15 9.56
N PRO A 125 5.40 -12.71 9.94
CA PRO A 125 4.99 -14.01 9.45
C PRO A 125 4.84 -14.01 7.93
N HIS A 126 5.14 -15.14 7.28
CA HIS A 126 4.86 -15.31 5.87
C HIS A 126 3.33 -15.33 5.64
N PHE A 127 2.84 -14.54 4.71
CA PHE A 127 1.43 -14.49 4.34
C PHE A 127 1.27 -14.20 2.85
N LYS A 128 0.11 -14.54 2.32
CA LYS A 128 -0.27 -14.24 0.92
C LYS A 128 -1.32 -13.15 0.90
N MET A 129 -1.11 -12.17 0.06
CA MET A 129 -2.11 -11.19 -0.35
C MET A 129 -2.77 -11.65 -1.65
N GLU A 130 -3.99 -11.23 -1.87
CA GLU A 130 -4.63 -11.37 -3.18
C GLU A 130 -3.92 -10.46 -4.18
N ASP A 131 -3.82 -10.90 -5.41
CA ASP A 131 -3.05 -10.23 -6.43
C ASP A 131 -3.84 -10.10 -7.75
N ILE A 132 -3.19 -9.61 -8.77
CA ILE A 132 -3.76 -9.45 -10.11
C ILE A 132 -4.24 -10.78 -10.70
N ARG A 133 -3.63 -11.92 -10.34
CA ARG A 133 -4.05 -13.25 -10.81
C ARG A 133 -5.41 -13.61 -10.24
N THR A 134 -5.66 -13.27 -8.96
CA THR A 134 -6.99 -13.43 -8.34
C THR A 134 -8.04 -12.61 -9.08
N VAL A 135 -7.74 -11.34 -9.39
CA VAL A 135 -8.63 -10.48 -10.17
C VAL A 135 -8.94 -11.08 -11.54
N SER A 136 -7.89 -11.50 -12.27
CA SER A 136 -8.04 -12.07 -13.61
C SER A 136 -8.86 -13.37 -13.65
N ARG A 137 -8.89 -14.14 -12.55
CA ARG A 137 -9.71 -15.35 -12.43
C ARG A 137 -11.18 -15.05 -12.18
N LEU A 138 -11.48 -13.97 -11.47
CA LEU A 138 -12.83 -13.61 -11.04
C LEU A 138 -13.57 -12.75 -12.06
N ILE A 139 -12.86 -11.93 -12.84
CA ILE A 139 -13.49 -11.08 -13.87
C ILE A 139 -14.14 -11.93 -14.96
N LYS A 140 -15.39 -11.57 -15.31
CA LYS A 140 -16.14 -12.13 -16.43
C LYS A 140 -16.51 -11.03 -17.43
N GLN A 141 -16.81 -11.47 -18.66
CA GLN A 141 -17.26 -10.60 -19.75
C GLN A 141 -18.48 -9.78 -19.30
N ASP A 142 -18.46 -8.48 -19.59
CA ASP A 142 -19.52 -7.50 -19.34
C ASP A 142 -19.91 -7.29 -17.87
N TRP A 143 -19.17 -7.89 -16.93
CA TRP A 143 -19.37 -7.61 -15.51
C TRP A 143 -19.02 -6.17 -15.16
N VAL A 144 -19.71 -5.64 -14.16
CA VAL A 144 -19.49 -4.29 -13.66
C VAL A 144 -18.65 -4.31 -12.37
N LEU A 145 -17.83 -3.30 -12.23
CA LEU A 145 -16.78 -3.18 -11.22
C LEU A 145 -17.00 -1.91 -10.39
N SER A 146 -16.68 -1.99 -9.10
CA SER A 146 -16.49 -0.81 -8.24
C SER A 146 -15.25 -1.02 -7.37
N THR A 147 -14.60 0.09 -6.97
CA THR A 147 -13.42 0.05 -6.09
C THR A 147 -13.65 0.94 -4.88
N ILE A 148 -13.12 0.52 -3.74
CA ILE A 148 -13.14 1.27 -2.49
C ILE A 148 -11.70 1.37 -2.00
N ASP A 149 -11.21 2.61 -1.84
CA ASP A 149 -9.89 2.95 -1.27
C ASP A 149 -10.10 3.41 0.18
N LEU A 150 -9.34 2.81 1.12
CA LEU A 150 -9.41 3.19 2.54
C LEU A 150 -8.39 4.29 2.86
N LYS A 151 -8.85 5.36 3.49
CA LYS A 151 -8.00 6.46 3.91
C LYS A 151 -7.28 6.13 5.23
N ASN A 152 -5.98 6.42 5.31
CA ASN A 152 -5.16 6.29 6.51
C ASN A 152 -5.15 4.86 7.12
N ALA A 153 -5.23 3.82 6.29
CA ALA A 153 -5.47 2.44 6.68
C ALA A 153 -4.68 1.97 7.92
N TYR A 154 -3.36 2.12 7.93
CA TYR A 154 -2.54 1.70 9.07
C TYR A 154 -2.74 2.58 10.31
N PHE A 155 -2.96 3.87 10.16
CA PHE A 155 -3.16 4.79 11.29
C PHE A 155 -4.42 4.47 12.08
N LEU A 156 -5.40 3.79 11.47
CA LEU A 156 -6.62 3.38 12.17
C LEU A 156 -6.36 2.34 13.26
N ILE A 157 -5.22 1.63 13.22
CA ILE A 157 -4.86 0.58 14.17
C ILE A 157 -4.05 1.20 15.32
N PRO A 158 -4.54 1.15 16.58
CA PRO A 158 -3.81 1.68 17.72
C PRO A 158 -2.57 0.84 18.04
N VAL A 159 -1.51 1.48 18.51
CA VAL A 159 -0.35 0.80 19.11
C VAL A 159 -0.51 0.75 20.62
N HIS A 160 -0.23 -0.40 21.23
CA HIS A 160 -0.31 -0.56 22.67
C HIS A 160 0.69 0.38 23.38
N LYS A 161 0.23 1.05 24.45
CA LYS A 161 0.99 2.10 25.18
C LYS A 161 2.42 1.74 25.57
N ASN A 162 2.69 0.46 25.87
CA ASN A 162 4.03 0.00 26.27
C ASN A 162 4.98 -0.14 25.06
N PHE A 163 4.48 -0.01 23.82
CA PHE A 163 5.25 -0.19 22.59
C PHE A 163 5.44 1.11 21.81
N THR A 164 4.72 2.19 22.13
CA THR A 164 4.89 3.50 21.45
C THR A 164 6.30 4.04 21.56
N LYS A 165 7.00 3.75 22.67
CA LYS A 165 8.39 4.17 22.90
C LYS A 165 9.40 3.63 21.86
N TYR A 166 9.03 2.61 21.07
CA TYR A 166 9.87 2.08 20.00
C TYR A 166 9.62 2.76 18.65
N LEU A 167 8.61 3.64 18.57
CA LEU A 167 8.19 4.33 17.35
C LEU A 167 8.39 5.84 17.48
N ARG A 168 9.58 6.23 17.92
CA ARG A 168 9.94 7.62 18.26
C ARG A 168 10.88 8.26 17.24
N PHE A 169 10.78 9.57 17.15
CA PHE A 169 11.71 10.42 16.43
C PHE A 169 11.87 11.77 17.13
N GLN A 170 12.96 12.49 16.81
CA GLN A 170 13.23 13.79 17.39
C GLN A 170 13.28 14.84 16.30
N PHE A 171 12.58 15.96 16.49
CA PHE A 171 12.58 17.10 15.59
C PHE A 171 12.61 18.40 16.40
N GLU A 172 13.57 19.29 16.09
CA GLU A 172 13.75 20.60 16.72
C GLU A 172 13.70 20.57 18.27
N GLY A 173 14.42 19.62 18.86
CA GLY A 173 14.49 19.47 20.31
C GLY A 173 13.30 18.73 20.94
N HIS A 174 12.21 18.54 20.22
CA HIS A 174 11.04 17.82 20.71
C HIS A 174 11.11 16.34 20.34
N LEU A 175 10.63 15.49 21.26
CA LEU A 175 10.51 14.06 21.06
C LEU A 175 9.05 13.72 20.75
N PHE A 176 8.85 12.96 19.68
CA PHE A 176 7.55 12.52 19.21
C PHE A 176 7.47 11.00 19.21
N GLU A 177 6.29 10.46 19.48
CA GLU A 177 6.01 9.02 19.35
C GLU A 177 4.72 8.76 18.60
N PHE A 178 4.72 7.75 17.73
CA PHE A 178 3.50 7.26 17.10
C PHE A 178 2.65 6.49 18.12
N VAL A 179 1.36 6.81 18.15
CA VAL A 179 0.35 6.12 18.98
C VAL A 179 -0.51 5.14 18.17
N CYS A 180 -0.34 5.15 16.86
CA CYS A 180 -0.96 4.24 15.90
C CYS A 180 0.10 3.59 15.00
N MET A 181 -0.28 2.59 14.23
CA MET A 181 0.63 1.84 13.38
C MET A 181 1.20 2.72 12.25
N PRO A 182 2.51 3.02 12.23
CA PRO A 182 3.10 3.86 11.19
C PRO A 182 3.36 3.08 9.90
N PHE A 183 3.45 3.81 8.80
CA PHE A 183 4.02 3.28 7.55
C PHE A 183 5.49 2.90 7.74
N GLY A 184 5.92 1.81 7.09
CA GLY A 184 7.29 1.32 7.17
C GLY A 184 7.53 0.23 8.21
N LEU A 185 6.57 -0.06 9.08
CA LEU A 185 6.63 -1.22 9.98
C LEU A 185 6.46 -2.51 9.17
N CYS A 186 7.43 -3.43 9.25
CA CYS A 186 7.44 -4.64 8.41
C CYS A 186 6.25 -5.58 8.68
N THR A 187 5.65 -5.52 9.86
CA THR A 187 4.49 -6.33 10.23
C THR A 187 3.15 -5.68 9.82
N ALA A 188 3.12 -4.40 9.43
CA ALA A 188 1.88 -3.68 9.12
C ALA A 188 1.06 -4.33 8.00
N PRO A 189 1.65 -4.76 6.85
CA PRO A 189 0.89 -5.42 5.79
C PRO A 189 0.25 -6.74 6.24
N PHE A 190 0.94 -7.52 7.07
CA PHE A 190 0.40 -8.75 7.65
C PHE A 190 -0.80 -8.47 8.56
N VAL A 191 -0.63 -7.54 9.51
CA VAL A 191 -1.69 -7.17 10.46
C VAL A 191 -2.91 -6.68 9.72
N PHE A 192 -2.75 -5.77 8.77
CA PHE A 192 -3.86 -5.20 8.02
C PHE A 192 -4.58 -6.26 7.17
N THR A 193 -3.82 -7.13 6.48
CA THR A 193 -4.40 -8.23 5.69
C THR A 193 -5.23 -9.19 6.59
N LYS A 194 -4.73 -9.48 7.79
CA LYS A 194 -5.47 -10.33 8.74
C LYS A 194 -6.71 -9.64 9.31
N LEU A 195 -6.61 -8.32 9.56
CA LEU A 195 -7.73 -7.51 10.02
C LEU A 195 -8.88 -7.49 9.00
N ILE A 196 -8.58 -7.43 7.71
CA ILE A 196 -9.58 -7.40 6.64
C ILE A 196 -10.24 -8.77 6.41
N LYS A 197 -9.60 -9.88 6.77
CA LYS A 197 -10.15 -11.24 6.51
C LYS A 197 -11.57 -11.49 7.03
N PRO A 198 -11.96 -11.12 8.27
CA PRO A 198 -13.34 -11.27 8.72
C PRO A 198 -14.35 -10.54 7.85
N ILE A 199 -13.99 -9.34 7.36
CA ILE A 199 -14.83 -8.54 6.46
C ILE A 199 -15.02 -9.26 5.15
N LEU A 200 -13.93 -9.74 4.52
CA LEU A 200 -14.01 -10.51 3.27
C LEU A 200 -14.81 -11.79 3.44
N HIS A 201 -14.66 -12.47 4.59
CA HIS A 201 -15.44 -13.66 4.88
C HIS A 201 -16.94 -13.34 4.93
N LEU A 202 -17.32 -12.27 5.63
CA LEU A 202 -18.71 -11.82 5.70
C LEU A 202 -19.28 -11.43 4.32
N LEU A 203 -18.52 -10.67 3.53
CA LEU A 203 -18.97 -10.28 2.18
C LEU A 203 -19.14 -11.50 1.28
N ARG A 204 -18.18 -12.42 1.28
CA ARG A 204 -18.19 -13.62 0.45
C ARG A 204 -19.27 -14.62 0.90
N SER A 205 -19.57 -14.73 2.19
CA SER A 205 -20.68 -15.57 2.68
C SER A 205 -22.05 -15.06 2.24
N LYS A 206 -22.17 -13.76 1.91
CA LYS A 206 -23.34 -13.15 1.29
C LYS A 206 -23.36 -13.27 -0.24
N GLY A 207 -22.40 -13.97 -0.84
CA GLY A 207 -22.31 -14.16 -2.29
C GLY A 207 -21.58 -13.01 -3.03
N PHE A 208 -21.00 -12.04 -2.33
CA PHE A 208 -20.28 -10.95 -2.99
C PHE A 208 -18.97 -11.45 -3.59
N VAL A 209 -18.72 -11.10 -4.84
CA VAL A 209 -17.43 -11.33 -5.48
C VAL A 209 -16.53 -10.13 -5.23
N CYS A 210 -15.51 -10.34 -4.43
CA CYS A 210 -14.60 -9.25 -4.02
C CYS A 210 -13.16 -9.71 -3.92
N VAL A 211 -12.24 -8.78 -4.20
CA VAL A 211 -10.79 -8.90 -4.03
C VAL A 211 -10.31 -7.76 -3.16
N ASN A 212 -9.37 -8.04 -2.26
CA ASN A 212 -8.75 -7.02 -1.44
C ASN A 212 -7.23 -7.09 -1.53
N TYR A 213 -6.62 -5.95 -1.68
CA TYR A 213 -5.18 -5.77 -1.56
C TYR A 213 -4.90 -4.59 -0.63
N LEU A 214 -4.58 -4.90 0.63
CA LEU A 214 -4.39 -3.90 1.68
C LEU A 214 -5.62 -2.97 1.79
N ASP A 215 -5.41 -1.67 1.56
CA ASP A 215 -6.41 -0.60 1.63
C ASP A 215 -7.35 -0.52 0.41
N ASP A 216 -7.08 -1.30 -0.64
CA ASP A 216 -7.85 -1.30 -1.88
C ASP A 216 -8.82 -2.50 -1.97
N PHE A 217 -10.12 -2.24 -2.16
CA PHE A 217 -11.12 -3.26 -2.47
C PHE A 217 -11.57 -3.16 -3.93
N LEU A 218 -11.72 -4.30 -4.58
CA LEU A 218 -12.39 -4.44 -5.85
C LEU A 218 -13.63 -5.34 -5.66
N LEU A 219 -14.76 -4.86 -6.10
CA LEU A 219 -16.03 -5.56 -6.05
C LEU A 219 -16.52 -5.80 -7.49
N LEU A 220 -17.06 -6.99 -7.75
CA LEU A 220 -17.48 -7.41 -9.08
C LEU A 220 -18.90 -8.00 -9.02
N SER A 221 -19.74 -7.74 -10.04
CA SER A 221 -21.03 -8.41 -10.21
C SER A 221 -21.46 -8.40 -11.66
N GLU A 222 -22.46 -9.23 -11.97
CA GLU A 222 -23.03 -9.36 -13.30
C GLU A 222 -23.85 -8.13 -13.71
N THR A 223 -24.62 -7.56 -12.76
CA THR A 223 -25.52 -6.45 -13.04
C THR A 223 -25.13 -5.17 -12.33
N PHE A 224 -25.55 -4.05 -12.91
CA PHE A 224 -25.34 -2.70 -12.33
C PHE A 224 -26.04 -2.56 -10.97
N GLU A 225 -27.30 -3.00 -10.87
CA GLU A 225 -28.09 -2.85 -9.65
C GLU A 225 -27.52 -3.68 -8.50
N GLN A 226 -27.14 -4.94 -8.77
CA GLN A 226 -26.47 -5.77 -7.79
C GLN A 226 -25.17 -5.10 -7.32
N ARG A 227 -24.34 -4.58 -8.26
CA ARG A 227 -23.08 -3.94 -7.91
C ARG A 227 -23.28 -2.69 -7.07
N LYS A 228 -24.28 -1.87 -7.39
CA LYS A 228 -24.65 -0.68 -6.63
C LYS A 228 -25.06 -1.04 -5.19
N SER A 229 -25.92 -2.04 -5.05
CA SER A 229 -26.37 -2.55 -3.74
C SER A 229 -25.20 -3.09 -2.90
N ASP A 230 -24.36 -3.97 -3.48
CA ASP A 230 -23.23 -4.57 -2.78
C ASP A 230 -22.18 -3.51 -2.39
N THR A 231 -21.98 -2.50 -3.25
CA THR A 231 -21.07 -1.39 -2.93
C THR A 231 -21.60 -0.59 -1.74
N ALA A 232 -22.89 -0.25 -1.74
CA ALA A 232 -23.52 0.48 -0.64
C ALA A 232 -23.43 -0.31 0.67
N PHE A 233 -23.74 -1.60 0.66
CA PHE A 233 -23.58 -2.48 1.82
C PHE A 233 -22.15 -2.52 2.32
N THR A 234 -21.17 -2.68 1.42
CA THR A 234 -19.74 -2.75 1.80
C THR A 234 -19.26 -1.44 2.41
N VAL A 235 -19.65 -0.30 1.84
CA VAL A 235 -19.36 1.04 2.38
C VAL A 235 -19.94 1.19 3.79
N GLN A 236 -21.21 0.82 3.98
CA GLN A 236 -21.88 0.89 5.29
C GLN A 236 -21.19 -0.03 6.32
N LEU A 237 -20.83 -1.26 5.93
CA LEU A 237 -20.10 -2.19 6.78
C LEU A 237 -18.73 -1.61 7.18
N LEU A 238 -17.96 -1.08 6.24
CA LEU A 238 -16.66 -0.50 6.53
C LEU A 238 -16.76 0.71 7.48
N HIS A 239 -17.76 1.59 7.28
CA HIS A 239 -18.03 2.69 8.20
C HIS A 239 -18.41 2.21 9.59
N SER A 240 -19.29 1.20 9.72
CA SER A 240 -19.70 0.63 11.00
C SER A 240 -18.55 -0.01 11.77
N LEU A 241 -17.49 -0.41 11.09
CA LEU A 241 -16.25 -0.96 11.67
C LEU A 241 -15.18 0.11 11.93
N GLY A 242 -15.46 1.37 11.62
CA GLY A 242 -14.56 2.51 11.88
C GLY A 242 -13.59 2.86 10.76
N PHE A 243 -13.69 2.24 9.59
CA PHE A 243 -12.89 2.62 8.44
C PHE A 243 -13.33 3.96 7.85
N ILE A 244 -12.38 4.64 7.24
CA ILE A 244 -12.60 5.91 6.53
C ILE A 244 -12.40 5.65 5.04
N ILE A 245 -13.40 5.94 4.23
CA ILE A 245 -13.34 5.77 2.79
C ILE A 245 -12.75 7.03 2.14
N ASN A 246 -11.95 6.84 1.13
CA ASN A 246 -11.39 7.90 0.31
C ASN A 246 -12.27 8.07 -0.94
N ASP A 247 -13.25 8.95 -0.86
CA ASP A 247 -14.23 9.17 -1.94
C ASP A 247 -13.58 9.62 -3.24
N GLU A 248 -12.51 10.42 -3.18
CA GLU A 248 -11.79 10.93 -4.36
C GLU A 248 -11.12 9.81 -5.17
N LYS A 249 -10.66 8.73 -4.50
CA LYS A 249 -9.98 7.61 -5.15
C LYS A 249 -10.88 6.42 -5.38
N SER A 250 -12.00 6.34 -4.68
CA SER A 250 -12.96 5.25 -4.81
C SER A 250 -13.81 5.39 -6.07
N LEU A 251 -14.10 4.29 -6.72
CA LEU A 251 -15.08 4.21 -7.80
C LEU A 251 -16.35 3.54 -7.27
N LEU A 252 -17.19 4.31 -6.58
CA LEU A 252 -18.41 3.77 -5.95
C LEU A 252 -19.53 3.52 -6.96
N LYS A 253 -19.60 4.32 -8.04
CA LYS A 253 -20.54 4.09 -9.15
C LYS A 253 -20.02 2.97 -10.03
N PRO A 254 -20.79 1.89 -10.23
CA PRO A 254 -20.36 0.76 -11.05
C PRO A 254 -19.98 1.12 -12.48
N LYS A 255 -18.90 0.57 -12.99
CA LYS A 255 -18.44 0.73 -14.38
C LYS A 255 -17.84 -0.58 -14.91
N SER A 256 -17.84 -0.75 -16.23
CA SER A 256 -17.13 -1.84 -16.92
C SER A 256 -15.61 -1.61 -17.03
N ILE A 257 -15.14 -0.39 -16.72
CA ILE A 257 -13.71 -0.02 -16.75
C ILE A 257 -13.34 0.55 -15.38
N CYS A 258 -12.33 -0.02 -14.74
CA CYS A 258 -11.79 0.50 -13.47
C CYS A 258 -10.27 0.38 -13.38
N LYS A 259 -9.68 1.22 -12.49
CA LYS A 259 -8.27 1.10 -12.09
C LYS A 259 -8.19 0.30 -10.79
N PHE A 260 -7.32 -0.73 -10.77
CA PHE A 260 -7.03 -1.50 -9.58
C PHE A 260 -5.61 -2.07 -9.66
N LEU A 261 -4.87 -2.08 -8.56
CA LEU A 261 -3.47 -2.55 -8.48
C LEU A 261 -2.52 -1.94 -9.54
N GLY A 262 -2.78 -0.70 -9.94
CA GLY A 262 -1.97 0.00 -10.93
C GLY A 262 -2.20 -0.43 -12.38
N PHE A 263 -3.31 -1.13 -12.67
CA PHE A 263 -3.80 -1.52 -13.99
C PHE A 263 -5.19 -0.95 -14.26
N VAL A 264 -5.57 -0.93 -15.53
CA VAL A 264 -6.93 -0.65 -15.98
C VAL A 264 -7.53 -1.96 -16.48
N PHE A 265 -8.64 -2.37 -15.86
CA PHE A 265 -9.42 -3.53 -16.28
C PHE A 265 -10.61 -3.06 -17.10
N ASN A 266 -10.83 -3.68 -18.26
CA ASN A 266 -11.99 -3.45 -19.11
C ASN A 266 -12.70 -4.79 -19.32
N THR A 267 -13.88 -4.93 -18.73
CA THR A 267 -14.66 -6.17 -18.80
C THR A 267 -15.37 -6.36 -20.13
N GLN A 268 -15.69 -5.28 -20.85
CA GLN A 268 -16.31 -5.36 -22.18
C GLN A 268 -15.35 -5.95 -23.22
N SER A 269 -14.11 -5.47 -23.24
CA SER A 269 -13.07 -5.97 -24.15
C SER A 269 -12.26 -7.14 -23.57
N MET A 270 -12.50 -7.50 -22.29
CA MET A 270 -11.69 -8.47 -21.53
C MET A 270 -10.19 -8.17 -21.60
N ARG A 271 -9.81 -6.89 -21.48
CA ARG A 271 -8.43 -6.43 -21.53
C ARG A 271 -7.96 -5.89 -20.19
N ILE A 272 -6.67 -6.08 -19.96
CA ILE A 272 -5.91 -5.45 -18.88
C ILE A 272 -4.90 -4.51 -19.51
N GLU A 273 -4.94 -3.25 -19.10
CA GLU A 273 -4.15 -2.19 -19.70
C GLU A 273 -3.31 -1.43 -18.66
N LEU A 274 -2.24 -0.81 -19.13
CA LEU A 274 -1.45 0.09 -18.30
C LEU A 274 -2.00 1.52 -18.39
N PRO A 275 -2.08 2.24 -17.26
CA PRO A 275 -2.34 3.67 -17.28
C PRO A 275 -1.31 4.42 -18.13
N PHE A 276 -1.74 5.43 -18.91
CA PHE A 276 -0.89 6.20 -19.81
C PHE A 276 0.38 6.74 -19.13
N LYS A 277 0.24 7.34 -17.94
CA LYS A 277 1.39 7.87 -17.17
C LYS A 277 2.43 6.79 -16.86
N LYS A 278 2.00 5.54 -16.63
CA LYS A 278 2.91 4.42 -16.36
C LYS A 278 3.64 3.98 -17.62
N ARG A 279 2.95 3.92 -18.75
CA ARG A 279 3.56 3.65 -20.08
C ARG A 279 4.61 4.71 -20.43
N GLN A 280 4.26 5.99 -20.27
CA GLN A 280 5.16 7.11 -20.53
C GLN A 280 6.41 7.07 -19.66
N LYS A 281 6.26 6.79 -18.34
CA LYS A 281 7.39 6.65 -17.41
C LYS A 281 8.36 5.55 -17.87
N ILE A 282 7.83 4.38 -18.24
CA ILE A 282 8.64 3.26 -18.71
C ILE A 282 9.36 3.63 -19.99
N PHE A 283 8.67 4.23 -20.95
CA PHE A 283 9.22 4.63 -22.24
C PHE A 283 10.36 5.63 -22.08
N VAL A 284 10.19 6.68 -21.26
CA VAL A 284 11.25 7.67 -20.98
C VAL A 284 12.45 7.01 -20.33
N MET A 285 12.24 6.15 -19.34
CA MET A 285 13.35 5.45 -18.67
C MET A 285 14.09 4.52 -19.62
N LEU A 286 13.37 3.83 -20.51
CA LEU A 286 13.92 2.98 -21.56
C LEU A 286 14.83 3.77 -22.52
N GLN A 287 14.37 4.93 -23.00
CA GLN A 287 15.16 5.79 -23.88
C GLN A 287 16.45 6.28 -23.19
N ASN A 288 16.34 6.71 -21.93
CA ASN A 288 17.50 7.16 -21.16
C ASN A 288 18.55 6.05 -20.97
N ILE A 289 18.11 4.82 -20.71
CA ILE A 289 19.04 3.68 -20.57
C ILE A 289 19.67 3.32 -21.92
N ARG A 290 18.86 3.29 -22.97
CA ARG A 290 19.34 2.94 -24.33
C ARG A 290 20.38 3.91 -24.86
N SER A 291 20.26 5.21 -24.55
CA SER A 291 21.19 6.25 -25.02
C SER A 291 22.46 6.35 -24.16
N ALA A 292 22.52 5.70 -23.01
CA ALA A 292 23.65 5.78 -22.11
C ALA A 292 24.75 4.77 -22.50
N ALA A 293 25.98 5.22 -22.66
CA ALA A 293 27.14 4.32 -22.89
C ALA A 293 27.36 3.36 -21.70
N THR A 294 27.16 3.86 -20.49
CA THR A 294 27.22 3.08 -19.25
C THR A 294 26.17 3.56 -18.26
N LEU A 295 25.69 2.65 -17.42
CA LEU A 295 24.74 2.96 -16.33
C LEU A 295 25.12 2.24 -15.03
N ARG A 296 24.56 2.66 -13.91
CA ARG A 296 24.70 1.92 -12.66
C ARG A 296 23.87 0.63 -12.72
N ILE A 297 24.39 -0.46 -12.17
CA ILE A 297 23.65 -1.74 -12.05
C ILE A 297 22.31 -1.54 -11.33
N ARG A 298 22.30 -0.67 -10.31
CA ARG A 298 21.07 -0.27 -9.59
C ARG A 298 19.99 0.31 -10.51
N THR A 299 20.38 1.11 -11.49
CA THR A 299 19.45 1.72 -12.47
C THR A 299 18.80 0.65 -13.34
N LEU A 300 19.59 -0.33 -13.83
CA LEU A 300 19.04 -1.47 -14.58
C LEU A 300 18.14 -2.34 -13.70
N ALA A 301 18.53 -2.59 -12.45
CA ALA A 301 17.71 -3.37 -11.51
C ALA A 301 16.35 -2.69 -11.23
N GLN A 302 16.33 -1.37 -11.06
CA GLN A 302 15.10 -0.60 -10.89
C GLN A 302 14.22 -0.65 -12.14
N PHE A 303 14.83 -0.54 -13.33
CA PHE A 303 14.10 -0.64 -14.59
C PHE A 303 13.51 -2.05 -14.79
N LEU A 304 14.28 -3.10 -14.55
CA LEU A 304 13.78 -4.48 -14.58
C LEU A 304 12.61 -4.70 -13.61
N GLY A 305 12.72 -4.21 -12.37
CA GLY A 305 11.60 -4.27 -11.42
C GLY A 305 10.34 -3.57 -11.96
N LEU A 306 10.51 -2.42 -12.63
CA LEU A 306 9.41 -1.72 -13.26
C LEU A 306 8.81 -2.52 -14.44
N LEU A 307 9.62 -3.10 -15.31
CA LEU A 307 9.18 -3.96 -16.42
C LEU A 307 8.43 -5.19 -15.89
N CYS A 308 8.99 -5.91 -14.92
CA CYS A 308 8.34 -7.06 -14.30
C CYS A 308 6.97 -6.70 -13.71
N SER A 309 6.85 -5.51 -13.08
CA SER A 309 5.59 -5.04 -12.49
C SER A 309 4.48 -4.80 -13.51
N VAL A 310 4.80 -4.65 -14.80
CA VAL A 310 3.83 -4.36 -15.87
C VAL A 310 3.58 -5.54 -16.81
N CYS A 311 4.39 -6.58 -16.72
CA CYS A 311 4.22 -7.80 -17.54
C CYS A 311 2.80 -8.38 -17.52
N PRO A 312 2.02 -8.30 -16.43
CA PRO A 312 0.61 -8.69 -16.47
C PRO A 312 -0.22 -8.00 -17.55
N ALA A 313 0.12 -6.77 -17.96
CA ALA A 313 -0.58 -6.02 -18.99
C ALA A 313 0.20 -5.92 -20.32
N VAL A 314 1.31 -6.63 -20.47
CA VAL A 314 2.12 -6.63 -21.70
C VAL A 314 2.40 -8.07 -22.12
N LYS A 315 1.69 -8.51 -23.17
CA LYS A 315 1.82 -9.86 -23.69
C LYS A 315 3.28 -10.18 -24.01
N TYR A 316 3.78 -11.32 -23.55
CA TYR A 316 5.17 -11.76 -23.68
C TYR A 316 6.22 -10.88 -22.96
N GLY A 317 5.81 -9.89 -22.13
CA GLY A 317 6.75 -9.01 -21.43
C GLY A 317 7.82 -9.75 -20.62
N TRP A 318 7.45 -10.85 -19.96
CA TRP A 318 8.41 -11.68 -19.20
C TRP A 318 9.54 -12.27 -20.05
N LEU A 319 9.29 -12.57 -21.33
CA LEU A 319 10.29 -13.11 -22.23
C LEU A 319 11.37 -12.08 -22.50
N TYR A 320 10.95 -10.84 -22.74
CA TYR A 320 11.83 -9.73 -23.11
C TYR A 320 12.45 -8.98 -21.93
N THR A 321 12.52 -9.60 -20.75
CA THR A 321 13.34 -9.16 -19.61
C THR A 321 14.60 -10.04 -19.43
N LYS A 322 14.68 -11.19 -20.10
CA LYS A 322 15.68 -12.23 -19.79
C LYS A 322 17.11 -11.83 -20.11
N GLN A 323 17.34 -11.15 -21.24
CA GLN A 323 18.68 -10.69 -21.57
C GLN A 323 19.13 -9.57 -20.62
N LEU A 324 18.22 -8.65 -20.27
CA LEU A 324 18.47 -7.60 -19.28
C LEU A 324 18.76 -8.18 -17.89
N GLU A 325 18.05 -9.23 -17.47
CA GLU A 325 18.32 -9.97 -16.22
C GLU A 325 19.71 -10.60 -16.25
N ARG A 326 20.10 -11.19 -17.39
CA ARG A 326 21.43 -11.78 -17.59
C ARG A 326 22.53 -10.72 -17.51
N ASP A 327 22.40 -9.59 -18.22
CA ASP A 327 23.38 -8.51 -18.16
C ASP A 327 23.58 -8.00 -16.73
N LYS A 328 22.47 -7.80 -16.00
CA LYS A 328 22.53 -7.43 -14.58
C LYS A 328 23.24 -8.47 -13.74
N PHE A 329 22.95 -9.76 -13.94
CA PHE A 329 23.56 -10.85 -13.19
C PHE A 329 25.06 -10.90 -13.39
N LEU A 330 25.52 -10.88 -14.67
CA LEU A 330 26.94 -10.91 -15.01
C LEU A 330 27.68 -9.69 -14.44
N ALA A 331 27.08 -8.49 -14.56
CA ALA A 331 27.66 -7.29 -14.00
C ALA A 331 27.81 -7.37 -12.45
N LEU A 332 26.81 -7.91 -11.76
CA LEU A 332 26.88 -8.11 -10.30
C LEU A 332 27.97 -9.10 -9.91
N GLN A 333 28.15 -10.18 -10.68
CA GLN A 333 29.26 -11.12 -10.45
C GLN A 333 30.61 -10.43 -10.61
N MET A 334 30.81 -9.68 -11.70
CA MET A 334 32.07 -8.97 -11.98
C MET A 334 32.40 -7.91 -10.90
N HIS A 335 31.40 -7.30 -10.30
CA HIS A 335 31.54 -6.21 -9.33
C HIS A 335 31.22 -6.63 -7.89
N HIS A 336 31.33 -7.91 -7.54
CA HIS A 336 31.13 -8.44 -6.17
C HIS A 336 29.83 -7.95 -5.51
N ASN A 337 28.71 -7.99 -6.26
CA ASN A 337 27.37 -7.53 -5.84
C ASN A 337 27.27 -6.03 -5.51
N ASN A 338 28.18 -5.22 -6.00
CA ASN A 338 28.11 -3.77 -5.86
C ASN A 338 27.10 -3.16 -6.86
N TYR A 339 25.91 -2.86 -6.43
CA TYR A 339 24.87 -2.25 -7.26
C TYR A 339 25.18 -0.83 -7.75
N ASP A 340 26.16 -0.15 -7.15
CA ASP A 340 26.55 1.21 -7.54
C ASP A 340 27.66 1.22 -8.58
N ALA A 341 28.24 0.04 -8.90
CA ALA A 341 29.18 -0.11 -10.01
C ALA A 341 28.51 0.19 -11.36
N ARG A 342 29.34 0.55 -12.34
CA ARG A 342 28.91 0.82 -13.71
C ARG A 342 28.96 -0.43 -14.58
N MET A 343 28.02 -0.51 -15.51
CA MET A 343 27.93 -1.56 -16.51
C MET A 343 27.51 -1.00 -17.86
N SER A 344 27.76 -1.72 -18.93
CA SER A 344 27.20 -1.49 -20.27
C SER A 344 26.12 -2.53 -20.58
N ILE A 345 25.22 -2.17 -21.48
CA ILE A 345 24.16 -3.05 -21.99
C ILE A 345 24.70 -3.85 -23.17
N SER A 346 24.45 -5.15 -23.22
CA SER A 346 24.83 -6.01 -24.35
C SER A 346 23.99 -5.74 -25.59
N SER A 347 24.53 -6.10 -26.77
CA SER A 347 23.80 -6.00 -28.05
C SER A 347 22.51 -6.84 -28.04
N LEU A 348 22.50 -7.98 -27.36
CA LEU A 348 21.30 -8.83 -27.21
C LEU A 348 20.20 -8.12 -26.41
N SER A 349 20.57 -7.44 -25.34
CA SER A 349 19.62 -6.66 -24.54
C SER A 349 19.05 -5.45 -25.29
N LEU A 350 19.77 -4.91 -26.30
CA LEU A 350 19.24 -3.84 -27.15
C LEU A 350 18.02 -4.31 -27.99
N GLN A 351 17.91 -5.60 -28.29
CA GLN A 351 16.74 -6.19 -28.95
C GLN A 351 15.53 -6.14 -28.03
N ASP A 352 15.70 -6.46 -26.72
CA ASP A 352 14.66 -6.36 -25.69
C ASP A 352 14.16 -4.90 -25.56
N PHE A 353 15.07 -3.92 -25.58
CA PHE A 353 14.69 -2.50 -25.55
C PHE A 353 13.86 -2.09 -26.76
N SER A 354 14.23 -2.55 -27.96
CA SER A 354 13.49 -2.26 -29.20
C SER A 354 12.08 -2.86 -29.13
N TRP A 355 11.97 -4.10 -28.64
CA TRP A 355 10.69 -4.77 -28.44
C TRP A 355 9.80 -4.01 -27.44
N TRP A 356 10.34 -3.63 -26.28
CA TRP A 356 9.61 -2.88 -25.26
C TRP A 356 9.17 -1.50 -25.74
N SER A 357 9.98 -0.80 -26.54
CA SER A 357 9.63 0.52 -27.10
C SER A 357 8.34 0.50 -27.90
N TYR A 358 8.11 -0.59 -28.64
CA TYR A 358 6.91 -0.79 -29.44
C TYR A 358 5.75 -1.37 -28.59
N ASN A 359 6.01 -2.45 -27.86
CA ASN A 359 4.96 -3.24 -27.22
C ASN A 359 4.37 -2.61 -25.96
N ILE A 360 5.06 -1.65 -25.32
CA ILE A 360 4.50 -0.91 -24.19
C ILE A 360 3.24 -0.11 -24.58
N TRP A 361 3.08 0.21 -25.85
CA TRP A 361 1.95 0.96 -26.40
C TRP A 361 0.87 0.05 -26.99
N SER A 362 1.20 -1.19 -27.34
CA SER A 362 0.23 -2.16 -27.84
C SER A 362 -0.72 -2.60 -26.73
N GLY A 363 -2.04 -2.51 -26.95
CA GLY A 363 -3.07 -2.82 -25.97
C GLY A 363 -3.53 -4.28 -25.97
N ASP A 364 -2.70 -5.24 -26.33
CA ASP A 364 -3.12 -6.60 -26.73
C ASP A 364 -3.22 -7.65 -25.60
N ASN A 365 -3.32 -7.25 -24.33
CA ASN A 365 -3.45 -8.24 -23.26
C ASN A 365 -4.89 -8.59 -22.90
N ASN A 366 -5.23 -9.84 -23.15
CA ASN A 366 -6.48 -10.44 -22.71
C ASN A 366 -6.35 -10.91 -21.24
N ILE A 367 -7.31 -10.58 -20.39
CA ILE A 367 -7.37 -10.95 -18.97
C ILE A 367 -7.20 -12.48 -18.78
N ARG A 368 -7.78 -13.30 -19.66
CA ARG A 368 -7.73 -14.77 -19.55
C ARG A 368 -6.37 -15.40 -19.87
N ARG A 369 -5.46 -14.71 -20.56
CA ARG A 369 -4.17 -15.29 -20.95
C ARG A 369 -3.17 -15.41 -19.80
N HIS A 370 -3.34 -14.64 -18.72
CA HIS A 370 -2.52 -14.75 -17.52
C HIS A 370 -2.69 -16.07 -16.75
N LEU A 371 -3.72 -16.83 -17.04
CA LEU A 371 -4.01 -18.09 -16.34
C LEU A 371 -3.32 -19.30 -16.95
N ARG A 372 -2.65 -19.14 -18.11
CA ARG A 372 -2.03 -20.24 -18.88
C ARG A 372 -0.51 -20.19 -18.95
N SER A 373 0.15 -19.28 -18.25
CA SER A 373 1.63 -19.19 -18.17
C SER A 373 2.17 -19.62 -16.82
#